data_3404cd93abd130596f4a8c6aeebd260e
#
_entry.id   3404cd93abd130596f4a8c6aeebd260e
#
_cell.length_a   1.000
_cell.length_b   1.000
_cell.length_c   1.000
_cell.angle_alpha   90.00
_cell.angle_beta   90.00
_cell.angle_gamma   90.00
#
_symmetry.space_group_name_H-M   'P 1'
#
loop_
_entity.id
_entity.type
_entity.pdbx_description
1 polymer ?
#
loop_
_entity_poly.entity_id
_entity_poly.type
_entity_poly.pdbx_seq_one_letter_code
_entity_poly.pdbx_strand_id
1 'polypeptide(L)'
;MNYFNVEYPDLCGTTRMWVQRYEKKRNYHSKNKYFLSNGHELRINSLSLQKKKKYMEKTVCILAGARPNFIKVSPLVRAIGKNPEARCMLVYAGCEDDPTLEPSLFDDLQMPRPQYYLGVSSTSLNEITSQVMGAFDRFLDEHPVDVVIVVDDLASTMAAAIVTKKRGIRLAHLVAGTRSFNINMPKEINRLVIDALSDYLFTAGVRSTGIANREQSENSQTFMVGNILMDTLRFNYSRFRRPTSLPDLLEGSYIVFTLNRKALIADTDNLALMLQAMTEAAGPVPIIAPLRGLARDTVQKLGTSVQIIEPLSYLEFGWLTAHAKGVITDSGNVSEEATFNGVPCITLNNYTEHQETVSVGSNVLVGEDAEKLRSAVSQMVSGEWKKCALPDRWDGRTAERIVQILLA
;
A
#
# COMPACT_ATOMS: atom_id res chain seq x y z
N MET A 1 34.23 -33.79 -2.57
CA MET A 1 35.06 -32.90 -3.45
C MET A 1 34.14 -32.29 -4.47
N ASN A 2 33.84 -31.04 -4.31
CA ASN A 2 33.02 -30.33 -5.30
C ASN A 2 33.95 -29.46 -6.15
N TYR A 3 33.92 -29.67 -7.45
CA TYR A 3 34.66 -28.88 -8.43
C TYR A 3 33.74 -27.79 -8.97
N PHE A 4 34.19 -26.55 -9.00
CA PHE A 4 33.54 -25.47 -9.68
C PHE A 4 34.34 -25.06 -10.91
N ASN A 5 33.69 -24.97 -12.07
CA ASN A 5 34.29 -24.38 -13.26
C ASN A 5 34.17 -22.85 -13.16
N VAL A 6 35.30 -22.16 -13.22
CA VAL A 6 35.32 -20.69 -13.34
C VAL A 6 36.02 -20.39 -14.65
N GLU A 7 35.28 -19.88 -15.60
CA GLU A 7 35.81 -19.36 -16.89
C GLU A 7 36.22 -17.91 -16.71
N TYR A 8 37.50 -17.62 -16.99
CA TYR A 8 37.97 -16.25 -17.14
C TYR A 8 38.23 -15.94 -18.61
N PRO A 9 37.89 -14.75 -19.12
CA PRO A 9 38.23 -14.37 -20.47
C PRO A 9 39.75 -14.18 -20.61
N ASP A 10 40.28 -14.80 -21.63
CA ASP A 10 41.67 -15.01 -21.92
C ASP A 10 42.38 -13.74 -22.41
N LEU A 11 43.56 -13.48 -21.90
CA LEU A 11 44.52 -12.57 -22.53
C LEU A 11 45.57 -13.33 -23.38
N CYS A 12 45.48 -14.66 -23.47
CA CYS A 12 46.26 -15.45 -24.42
C CYS A 12 45.78 -16.91 -24.44
N GLY A 13 45.21 -17.29 -25.55
CA GLY A 13 44.64 -18.56 -25.95
C GLY A 13 44.97 -19.81 -25.13
N THR A 14 43.87 -20.45 -24.70
CA THR A 14 43.76 -21.88 -24.37
C THR A 14 44.56 -22.45 -23.20
N THR A 15 44.06 -22.23 -21.95
CA THR A 15 44.34 -23.22 -20.89
C THR A 15 43.17 -23.24 -19.90
N ARG A 16 42.44 -24.36 -19.80
CA ARG A 16 41.44 -24.61 -18.75
C ARG A 16 42.15 -24.78 -17.42
N MET A 17 41.89 -23.91 -16.44
CA MET A 17 42.41 -24.05 -15.08
C MET A 17 41.36 -24.66 -14.15
N TRP A 18 41.77 -25.63 -13.38
CA TRP A 18 40.99 -26.21 -12.30
C TRP A 18 41.42 -25.63 -10.97
N VAL A 19 40.50 -25.13 -10.16
CA VAL A 19 40.79 -24.64 -8.82
C VAL A 19 40.17 -25.56 -7.79
N GLN A 20 40.94 -26.02 -6.86
CA GLN A 20 40.51 -26.88 -5.76
C GLN A 20 40.41 -26.11 -4.46
N ARG A 21 39.24 -26.15 -3.80
CA ARG A 21 39.01 -25.51 -2.51
C ARG A 21 39.22 -26.51 -1.38
N TYR A 22 40.12 -26.17 -0.45
CA TYR A 22 40.30 -26.92 0.78
C TYR A 22 39.64 -26.20 1.95
N GLU A 23 38.61 -26.81 2.58
CA GLU A 23 38.05 -26.35 3.85
C GLU A 23 38.68 -27.14 5.02
N LYS A 24 39.39 -26.44 5.88
CA LYS A 24 39.80 -26.96 7.18
C LYS A 24 38.83 -26.44 8.25
N LYS A 25 38.02 -27.34 8.80
CA LYS A 25 37.21 -27.02 10.00
C LYS A 25 38.17 -26.80 11.19
N ARG A 26 38.33 -25.58 11.65
CA ARG A 26 38.39 -25.06 13.02
C ARG A 26 39.07 -23.70 13.11
N ASN A 27 38.37 -22.81 13.83
CA ASN A 27 38.80 -21.52 14.42
C ASN A 27 39.00 -20.31 13.50
N TYR A 28 38.25 -19.29 13.83
CA TYR A 28 38.29 -17.88 13.45
C TYR A 28 39.65 -17.36 13.01
N HIS A 29 39.69 -16.78 11.83
CA HIS A 29 40.81 -16.23 11.05
C HIS A 29 41.44 -17.21 10.03
N SER A 30 40.64 -17.63 9.05
CA SER A 30 41.21 -18.35 7.91
C SER A 30 41.52 -17.36 6.77
N LYS A 31 42.81 -17.14 6.51
CA LYS A 31 43.26 -16.62 5.22
C LYS A 31 42.96 -17.70 4.17
N ASN A 32 42.09 -17.41 3.22
CA ASN A 32 41.80 -18.31 2.11
C ASN A 32 43.05 -18.47 1.23
N LYS A 33 43.63 -19.67 1.19
CA LYS A 33 44.76 -20.04 0.31
C LYS A 33 44.23 -20.86 -0.85
N TYR A 34 44.61 -20.51 -2.04
CA TYR A 34 44.30 -21.23 -3.28
C TYR A 34 45.62 -21.68 -3.92
N PHE A 35 45.69 -22.92 -4.45
CA PHE A 35 46.86 -23.45 -5.13
C PHE A 35 46.56 -23.68 -6.60
N LEU A 36 47.51 -23.33 -7.47
CA LEU A 36 47.50 -23.69 -8.87
C LEU A 36 48.07 -25.10 -9.06
N SER A 37 47.71 -25.78 -10.15
CA SER A 37 48.17 -27.13 -10.47
C SER A 37 49.70 -27.30 -10.53
N ASN A 38 50.46 -26.23 -10.55
CA ASN A 38 51.93 -26.19 -10.61
C ASN A 38 52.60 -25.82 -9.27
N GLY A 39 51.88 -25.88 -8.14
CA GLY A 39 52.46 -25.69 -6.82
C GLY A 39 52.77 -24.24 -6.40
N HIS A 40 52.39 -23.25 -7.21
CA HIS A 40 52.57 -21.84 -6.86
C HIS A 40 51.44 -21.30 -5.97
N GLU A 41 51.81 -20.66 -4.85
CA GLU A 41 50.87 -20.02 -3.92
C GLU A 41 50.43 -18.66 -4.46
N LEU A 42 49.14 -18.53 -4.77
CA LEU A 42 48.54 -17.24 -5.09
C LEU A 42 48.06 -16.57 -3.80
N ARG A 43 48.74 -15.51 -3.38
CA ARG A 43 48.23 -14.59 -2.36
C ARG A 43 47.24 -13.64 -2.99
N ILE A 44 45.95 -14.02 -2.99
CA ILE A 44 44.87 -13.08 -3.34
C ILE A 44 44.68 -12.17 -2.14
N ASN A 45 45.02 -10.91 -2.31
CA ASN A 45 44.80 -9.91 -1.28
C ASN A 45 43.29 -9.82 -0.97
N SER A 46 42.89 -10.28 0.22
CA SER A 46 41.48 -10.26 0.69
C SER A 46 40.85 -8.85 0.61
N LEU A 47 41.68 -7.82 0.66
CA LEU A 47 41.28 -6.41 0.40
C LEU A 47 40.79 -6.15 -1.04
N SER A 48 41.27 -6.90 -2.04
CA SER A 48 40.86 -6.74 -3.44
C SER A 48 39.53 -7.44 -3.74
N LEU A 49 39.22 -8.52 -3.02
CA LEU A 49 37.92 -9.18 -3.08
C LEU A 49 36.85 -8.46 -2.26
N GLN A 50 37.21 -7.86 -1.12
CA GLN A 50 36.31 -7.00 -0.36
C GLN A 50 36.03 -5.66 -1.08
N LYS A 51 37.00 -5.11 -1.84
CA LYS A 51 36.77 -3.90 -2.66
C LYS A 51 35.94 -4.14 -3.94
N LYS A 52 35.73 -5.40 -4.39
CA LYS A 52 34.90 -5.74 -5.55
C LYS A 52 33.48 -6.18 -5.22
N LYS A 53 33.09 -6.34 -3.95
CA LYS A 53 31.71 -6.21 -3.54
C LYS A 53 31.38 -4.71 -3.39
N LYS A 54 31.51 -3.95 -4.45
CA LYS A 54 30.74 -2.72 -4.62
C LYS A 54 29.29 -3.24 -4.69
N TYR A 55 28.57 -3.14 -3.57
CA TYR A 55 27.13 -3.41 -3.57
C TYR A 55 26.55 -2.62 -4.73
N MET A 56 26.07 -3.29 -5.77
CA MET A 56 25.36 -2.59 -6.82
C MET A 56 24.07 -2.11 -6.16
N GLU A 57 23.95 -0.82 -6.02
CA GLU A 57 22.77 -0.17 -5.48
C GLU A 57 21.55 -0.64 -6.26
N LYS A 58 20.62 -1.33 -5.61
CA LYS A 58 19.42 -1.87 -6.27
C LYS A 58 18.43 -0.74 -6.51
N THR A 59 18.06 -0.52 -7.76
CA THR A 59 17.10 0.51 -8.12
C THR A 59 15.68 -0.03 -8.06
N VAL A 60 14.90 0.51 -7.11
CA VAL A 60 13.49 0.17 -6.88
C VAL A 60 12.61 1.28 -7.45
N CYS A 61 11.83 0.98 -8.48
CA CYS A 61 10.82 1.88 -9.02
C CYS A 61 9.48 1.64 -8.32
N ILE A 62 8.86 2.69 -7.80
CA ILE A 62 7.50 2.63 -7.24
C ILE A 62 6.59 3.44 -8.15
N LEU A 63 5.56 2.80 -8.73
CA LEU A 63 4.56 3.49 -9.53
C LEU A 63 3.29 3.72 -8.71
N ALA A 64 2.95 5.00 -8.54
CA ALA A 64 1.70 5.46 -7.93
C ALA A 64 0.72 5.91 -9.03
N GLY A 65 -0.53 5.50 -8.94
CA GLY A 65 -1.57 5.84 -9.93
C GLY A 65 -2.60 6.85 -9.44
N ALA A 66 -2.66 7.13 -8.13
CA ALA A 66 -3.60 8.07 -7.53
C ALA A 66 -3.13 8.50 -6.12
N ARG A 67 -3.74 9.59 -5.60
CA ARG A 67 -3.47 10.13 -4.26
C ARG A 67 -3.41 9.07 -3.13
N PRO A 68 -4.35 8.12 -3.01
CA PRO A 68 -4.30 7.11 -1.95
C PRO A 68 -3.05 6.21 -1.99
N ASN A 69 -2.46 6.01 -3.17
CA ASN A 69 -1.24 5.23 -3.28
C ASN A 69 -0.06 5.89 -2.55
N PHE A 70 0.05 7.23 -2.57
CA PHE A 70 1.12 7.93 -1.85
C PHE A 70 1.06 7.70 -0.35
N ILE A 71 -0.14 7.62 0.23
CA ILE A 71 -0.32 7.29 1.64
C ILE A 71 0.27 5.90 1.94
N LYS A 72 0.02 4.92 1.07
CA LYS A 72 0.50 3.54 1.22
C LYS A 72 1.99 3.38 0.91
N VAL A 73 2.53 4.07 -0.09
CA VAL A 73 3.94 3.90 -0.46
C VAL A 73 4.91 4.78 0.33
N SER A 74 4.43 5.81 1.04
CA SER A 74 5.29 6.71 1.80
C SER A 74 6.23 5.99 2.80
N PRO A 75 5.82 4.93 3.51
CA PRO A 75 6.73 4.18 4.37
C PRO A 75 7.84 3.47 3.59
N LEU A 76 7.52 2.94 2.40
CA LEU A 76 8.51 2.29 1.53
C LEU A 76 9.53 3.29 1.00
N VAL A 77 9.08 4.46 0.51
CA VAL A 77 9.96 5.52 0.04
C VAL A 77 10.94 5.92 1.14
N ARG A 78 10.45 6.10 2.38
CA ARG A 78 11.31 6.43 3.53
C ARG A 78 12.25 5.29 3.93
N ALA A 79 11.77 4.04 3.88
CA ALA A 79 12.58 2.87 4.25
C ALA A 79 13.69 2.59 3.23
N ILE A 80 13.38 2.67 1.93
CA ILE A 80 14.37 2.52 0.86
C ILE A 80 15.38 3.67 0.92
N GLY A 81 14.92 4.92 1.08
CA GLY A 81 15.80 6.10 1.14
C GLY A 81 16.77 6.11 2.33
N LYS A 82 16.52 5.32 3.38
CA LYS A 82 17.43 5.10 4.50
C LYS A 82 18.45 3.97 4.27
N ASN A 83 18.27 3.19 3.22
CA ASN A 83 19.13 2.03 2.94
C ASN A 83 20.16 2.37 1.87
N PRO A 84 21.49 2.33 2.20
CA PRO A 84 22.54 2.68 1.24
C PRO A 84 22.71 1.65 0.09
N GLU A 85 22.05 0.51 0.17
CA GLU A 85 22.09 -0.55 -0.85
C GLU A 85 20.94 -0.42 -1.86
N ALA A 86 20.06 0.58 -1.71
CA ALA A 86 18.89 0.76 -2.57
C ALA A 86 18.63 2.22 -2.91
N ARG A 87 18.20 2.45 -4.14
CA ARG A 87 17.71 3.73 -4.64
C ARG A 87 16.22 3.63 -4.95
N CYS A 88 15.44 4.61 -4.49
CA CYS A 88 14.03 4.72 -4.82
C CYS A 88 13.80 5.66 -5.99
N MET A 89 13.04 5.23 -6.98
CA MET A 89 12.49 6.06 -8.05
C MET A 89 10.98 6.08 -7.92
N LEU A 90 10.42 7.23 -7.54
CA LEU A 90 8.97 7.40 -7.39
C LEU A 90 8.40 8.00 -8.66
N VAL A 91 7.52 7.25 -9.33
CA VAL A 91 6.86 7.61 -10.59
C VAL A 91 5.37 7.80 -10.33
N TYR A 92 4.81 8.88 -10.84
CA TYR A 92 3.37 9.11 -10.86
C TYR A 92 2.80 8.91 -12.26
N ALA A 93 1.71 8.17 -12.38
CA ALA A 93 1.08 7.91 -13.67
C ALA A 93 0.40 9.17 -14.27
N GLY A 94 -0.09 10.08 -13.42
CA GLY A 94 -0.78 11.30 -13.82
C GLY A 94 0.16 12.46 -14.14
N CYS A 95 -0.45 13.66 -14.20
CA CYS A 95 0.24 14.92 -14.47
C CYS A 95 0.81 15.55 -13.19
N GLU A 96 1.80 16.41 -13.34
CA GLU A 96 2.43 17.15 -12.22
C GLU A 96 1.45 18.12 -11.56
N ASP A 97 0.56 18.70 -12.36
CA ASP A 97 -0.47 19.67 -11.96
C ASP A 97 -1.79 19.03 -11.51
N ASP A 98 -1.79 17.71 -11.22
CA ASP A 98 -2.98 17.02 -10.72
C ASP A 98 -3.49 17.69 -9.43
N PRO A 99 -4.71 18.28 -9.44
CA PRO A 99 -5.26 19.01 -8.29
C PRO A 99 -5.53 18.13 -7.07
N THR A 100 -5.50 16.80 -7.22
CA THR A 100 -5.65 15.87 -6.10
C THR A 100 -4.36 15.68 -5.31
N LEU A 101 -3.22 16.15 -5.85
CA LEU A 101 -1.89 16.09 -5.21
C LEU A 101 -1.57 17.40 -4.51
N GLU A 102 -2.34 17.74 -3.48
CA GLU A 102 -2.09 18.95 -2.67
C GLU A 102 -0.64 18.94 -2.14
N PRO A 103 0.06 20.10 -2.16
CA PRO A 103 1.43 20.20 -1.61
C PRO A 103 1.56 19.67 -0.19
N SER A 104 0.56 19.95 0.65
CA SER A 104 0.49 19.50 2.05
C SER A 104 0.51 17.98 2.22
N LEU A 105 0.07 17.21 1.22
CA LEU A 105 0.07 15.75 1.29
C LEU A 105 1.50 15.20 1.47
N PHE A 106 2.45 15.68 0.68
CA PHE A 106 3.83 15.21 0.73
C PHE A 106 4.55 15.67 1.99
N ASP A 107 4.25 16.88 2.47
CA ASP A 107 4.75 17.42 3.74
C ASP A 107 4.20 16.62 4.92
N ASP A 108 2.89 16.35 4.93
CA ASP A 108 2.23 15.53 5.95
C ASP A 108 2.80 14.11 5.98
N LEU A 109 3.06 13.50 4.82
CA LEU A 109 3.63 12.17 4.71
C LEU A 109 5.15 12.12 4.92
N GLN A 110 5.84 13.28 4.99
CA GLN A 110 7.30 13.40 5.04
C GLN A 110 7.99 12.55 3.97
N MET A 111 7.57 12.73 2.73
CA MET A 111 8.14 12.07 1.57
C MET A 111 8.39 13.07 0.44
N PRO A 112 9.37 12.83 -0.44
CA PRO A 112 9.57 13.66 -1.62
C PRO A 112 8.37 13.52 -2.58
N ARG A 113 8.15 14.56 -3.39
CA ARG A 113 7.25 14.45 -4.54
C ARG A 113 7.78 13.43 -5.54
N PRO A 114 6.94 12.90 -6.44
CA PRO A 114 7.42 12.07 -7.54
C PRO A 114 8.53 12.79 -8.31
N GLN A 115 9.56 12.03 -8.67
CA GLN A 115 10.62 12.55 -9.55
C GLN A 115 10.20 12.52 -11.03
N TYR A 116 9.23 11.67 -11.35
CA TYR A 116 8.78 11.44 -12.72
C TYR A 116 7.27 11.39 -12.79
N TYR A 117 6.73 12.02 -13.84
CA TYR A 117 5.29 12.07 -14.13
C TYR A 117 5.07 11.55 -15.55
N LEU A 118 4.16 10.59 -15.72
CA LEU A 118 3.87 10.02 -17.03
C LEU A 118 2.91 10.87 -17.85
N GLY A 119 2.26 11.87 -17.23
CA GLY A 119 1.40 12.84 -17.89
C GLY A 119 0.05 12.27 -18.37
N VAL A 120 -0.41 11.15 -17.81
CA VAL A 120 -1.66 10.52 -18.24
C VAL A 120 -2.85 11.19 -17.58
N SER A 121 -3.81 11.63 -18.40
CA SER A 121 -5.07 12.23 -17.96
C SER A 121 -6.22 11.73 -18.82
N SER A 122 -7.11 10.92 -18.25
CA SER A 122 -8.35 10.46 -18.89
C SER A 122 -9.36 9.99 -17.84
N THR A 123 -10.64 9.99 -18.22
CA THR A 123 -11.72 9.40 -17.43
C THR A 123 -12.03 7.95 -17.83
N SER A 124 -11.53 7.50 -18.99
CA SER A 124 -11.66 6.12 -19.47
C SER A 124 -10.58 5.22 -18.90
N LEU A 125 -10.97 4.15 -18.22
CA LEU A 125 -10.02 3.18 -17.65
C LEU A 125 -9.17 2.50 -18.74
N ASN A 126 -9.74 2.22 -19.89
CA ASN A 126 -9.03 1.61 -21.01
C ASN A 126 -8.02 2.57 -21.64
N GLU A 127 -8.38 3.85 -21.74
CA GLU A 127 -7.47 4.87 -22.23
C GLU A 127 -6.31 5.11 -21.26
N ILE A 128 -6.58 5.18 -19.95
CA ILE A 128 -5.53 5.24 -18.92
C ILE A 128 -4.59 4.05 -19.07
N THR A 129 -5.12 2.83 -19.24
CA THR A 129 -4.31 1.62 -19.41
C THR A 129 -3.37 1.75 -20.61
N SER A 130 -3.90 2.13 -21.78
CA SER A 130 -3.11 2.22 -23.01
C SER A 130 -2.05 3.33 -22.96
N GLN A 131 -2.40 4.50 -22.43
CA GLN A 131 -1.47 5.63 -22.30
C GLN A 131 -0.34 5.34 -21.30
N VAL A 132 -0.68 4.73 -20.14
CA VAL A 132 0.33 4.35 -19.15
C VAL A 132 1.27 3.30 -19.71
N MET A 133 0.76 2.30 -20.44
CA MET A 133 1.63 1.29 -21.07
C MET A 133 2.70 1.94 -21.96
N GLY A 134 2.31 2.84 -22.86
CA GLY A 134 3.25 3.50 -23.74
C GLY A 134 4.19 4.48 -23.06
N ALA A 135 3.69 5.24 -22.08
CA ALA A 135 4.50 6.21 -21.33
C ALA A 135 5.50 5.52 -20.37
N PHE A 136 5.06 4.48 -19.66
CA PHE A 136 5.93 3.75 -18.75
C PHE A 136 6.98 2.91 -19.49
N ASP A 137 6.64 2.38 -20.67
CA ASP A 137 7.60 1.69 -21.53
C ASP A 137 8.77 2.60 -21.94
N ARG A 138 8.47 3.83 -22.42
CA ARG A 138 9.50 4.85 -22.72
C ARG A 138 10.30 5.27 -21.50
N PHE A 139 9.63 5.44 -20.34
CA PHE A 139 10.31 5.74 -19.08
C PHE A 139 11.37 4.68 -18.73
N LEU A 140 11.05 3.39 -18.89
CA LEU A 140 11.98 2.30 -18.60
C LEU A 140 13.12 2.16 -19.62
N ASP A 141 13.01 2.73 -20.84
CA ASP A 141 14.14 2.84 -21.78
C ASP A 141 15.22 3.79 -21.26
N GLU A 142 14.80 4.88 -20.63
CA GLU A 142 15.70 5.92 -20.13
C GLU A 142 16.19 5.64 -18.71
N HIS A 143 15.44 4.86 -17.95
CA HIS A 143 15.67 4.64 -16.52
C HIS A 143 15.67 3.13 -16.20
N PRO A 144 16.82 2.46 -16.31
CA PRO A 144 16.93 1.05 -15.92
C PRO A 144 16.64 0.85 -14.43
N VAL A 145 15.82 -0.18 -14.11
CA VAL A 145 15.43 -0.52 -12.74
C VAL A 145 15.52 -2.03 -12.51
N ASP A 146 15.78 -2.45 -11.29
CA ASP A 146 15.90 -3.88 -10.91
C ASP A 146 14.55 -4.49 -10.55
N VAL A 147 13.67 -3.67 -9.94
CA VAL A 147 12.33 -4.09 -9.52
C VAL A 147 11.35 -2.93 -9.62
N VAL A 148 10.13 -3.23 -10.07
CA VAL A 148 9.00 -2.30 -10.04
C VAL A 148 8.01 -2.75 -8.97
N ILE A 149 7.60 -1.83 -8.10
CA ILE A 149 6.52 -2.04 -7.14
C ILE A 149 5.29 -1.32 -7.67
N VAL A 150 4.19 -2.05 -7.81
CA VAL A 150 2.85 -1.51 -8.06
C VAL A 150 1.98 -1.68 -6.82
N VAL A 151 1.04 -0.77 -6.60
CA VAL A 151 0.21 -0.74 -5.39
C VAL A 151 -1.27 -0.67 -5.74
N ASP A 152 -2.08 -1.42 -5.00
CA ASP A 152 -3.52 -1.53 -5.20
C ASP A 152 -3.92 -2.04 -6.63
N ASP A 153 -5.05 -1.59 -7.12
CA ASP A 153 -5.83 -2.20 -8.21
C ASP A 153 -6.26 -1.21 -9.29
N LEU A 154 -5.43 -0.20 -9.56
CA LEU A 154 -5.76 0.81 -10.56
C LEU A 154 -5.44 0.35 -11.99
N ALA A 155 -6.11 0.94 -12.97
CA ALA A 155 -5.81 0.71 -14.39
C ALA A 155 -4.36 1.07 -14.74
N SER A 156 -3.82 2.12 -14.13
CA SER A 156 -2.42 2.55 -14.27
C SER A 156 -1.44 1.54 -13.68
N THR A 157 -1.72 0.98 -12.50
CA THR A 157 -0.85 -0.01 -11.85
C THR A 157 -0.87 -1.35 -12.61
N MET A 158 -2.02 -1.77 -13.12
CA MET A 158 -2.13 -2.93 -14.02
C MET A 158 -1.32 -2.73 -15.31
N ALA A 159 -1.45 -1.57 -15.96
CA ALA A 159 -0.70 -1.25 -17.15
C ALA A 159 0.81 -1.33 -16.94
N ALA A 160 1.30 -0.73 -15.85
CA ALA A 160 2.72 -0.79 -15.47
C ALA A 160 3.18 -2.23 -15.17
N ALA A 161 2.34 -3.05 -14.53
CA ALA A 161 2.65 -4.46 -14.27
C ALA A 161 2.89 -5.24 -15.58
N ILE A 162 2.02 -5.05 -16.57
CA ILE A 162 2.16 -5.70 -17.88
C ILE A 162 3.47 -5.27 -18.57
N VAL A 163 3.77 -3.98 -18.61
CA VAL A 163 5.01 -3.45 -19.22
C VAL A 163 6.24 -4.01 -18.51
N THR A 164 6.26 -3.96 -17.17
CA THR A 164 7.35 -4.49 -16.36
C THR A 164 7.70 -5.93 -16.72
N LYS A 165 6.68 -6.79 -16.77
CA LYS A 165 6.91 -8.21 -17.08
C LYS A 165 7.31 -8.48 -18.53
N LYS A 166 6.77 -7.73 -19.50
CA LYS A 166 7.20 -7.83 -20.90
C LYS A 166 8.67 -7.43 -21.11
N ARG A 167 9.21 -6.58 -20.24
CA ARG A 167 10.64 -6.20 -20.23
C ARG A 167 11.53 -7.15 -19.43
N GLY A 168 10.98 -8.20 -18.81
CA GLY A 168 11.72 -9.13 -17.99
C GLY A 168 12.19 -8.54 -16.64
N ILE A 169 11.65 -7.40 -16.23
CA ILE A 169 11.95 -6.76 -14.95
C ILE A 169 11.14 -7.47 -13.84
N ARG A 170 11.69 -7.55 -12.63
CA ARG A 170 10.97 -8.09 -11.48
C ARG A 170 9.81 -7.20 -11.07
N LEU A 171 8.67 -7.81 -10.80
CA LEU A 171 7.44 -7.13 -10.41
C LEU A 171 7.04 -7.51 -8.98
N ALA A 172 6.77 -6.52 -8.16
CA ALA A 172 6.22 -6.68 -6.82
C ALA A 172 4.84 -6.02 -6.71
N HIS A 173 3.85 -6.75 -6.21
CA HIS A 173 2.52 -6.21 -5.94
C HIS A 173 2.33 -5.96 -4.44
N LEU A 174 2.12 -4.71 -4.07
CA LEU A 174 1.77 -4.29 -2.71
C LEU A 174 0.24 -4.31 -2.55
N VAL A 175 -0.26 -4.94 -1.50
CA VAL A 175 -1.68 -5.25 -1.24
C VAL A 175 -2.21 -6.38 -2.13
N ALA A 176 -1.36 -7.36 -2.42
CA ALA A 176 -1.69 -8.54 -3.22
C ALA A 176 -2.70 -9.48 -2.54
N GLY A 177 -3.34 -10.33 -3.32
CA GLY A 177 -4.29 -11.34 -2.82
C GLY A 177 -5.64 -10.78 -2.34
N THR A 178 -5.90 -9.52 -2.62
CA THR A 178 -7.19 -8.87 -2.31
C THR A 178 -8.21 -9.21 -3.38
N ARG A 179 -9.40 -9.70 -3.00
CA ARG A 179 -10.47 -10.11 -3.93
C ARG A 179 -11.86 -9.66 -3.46
N SER A 180 -12.64 -9.17 -4.41
CA SER A 180 -14.09 -9.00 -4.27
C SER A 180 -14.87 -10.22 -4.82
N PHE A 181 -14.20 -11.06 -5.63
CA PHE A 181 -14.79 -12.17 -6.39
C PHE A 181 -15.91 -11.76 -7.36
N ASN A 182 -15.99 -10.47 -7.70
CA ASN A 182 -16.94 -9.96 -8.69
C ASN A 182 -16.18 -9.53 -9.95
N ILE A 183 -16.13 -10.41 -10.94
CA ILE A 183 -15.42 -10.17 -12.20
C ILE A 183 -15.99 -9.00 -13.02
N ASN A 184 -17.20 -8.54 -12.72
CA ASN A 184 -17.77 -7.36 -13.36
C ASN A 184 -17.20 -6.04 -12.81
N MET A 185 -16.43 -6.09 -11.72
CA MET A 185 -15.73 -4.92 -11.20
C MET A 185 -14.40 -4.71 -11.93
N PRO A 186 -14.16 -3.55 -12.58
CA PRO A 186 -12.89 -3.27 -13.26
C PRO A 186 -11.66 -3.47 -12.36
N LYS A 187 -11.77 -3.14 -11.09
CA LYS A 187 -10.70 -3.34 -10.09
C LYS A 187 -10.36 -4.81 -9.87
N GLU A 188 -11.36 -5.70 -9.92
CA GLU A 188 -11.10 -7.14 -9.76
C GLU A 188 -10.30 -7.70 -10.92
N ILE A 189 -10.61 -7.25 -12.14
CA ILE A 189 -9.82 -7.60 -13.34
C ILE A 189 -8.36 -7.15 -13.15
N ASN A 190 -8.15 -5.91 -12.67
CA ASN A 190 -6.82 -5.38 -12.45
C ASN A 190 -6.05 -6.23 -11.42
N ARG A 191 -6.67 -6.60 -10.29
CA ARG A 191 -6.07 -7.45 -9.24
C ARG A 191 -5.62 -8.80 -9.79
N LEU A 192 -6.50 -9.47 -10.54
CA LEU A 192 -6.20 -10.78 -11.14
C LEU A 192 -4.99 -10.69 -12.07
N VAL A 193 -4.94 -9.66 -12.93
CA VAL A 193 -3.82 -9.47 -13.87
C VAL A 193 -2.52 -9.17 -13.13
N ILE A 194 -2.55 -8.24 -12.16
CA ILE A 194 -1.33 -7.84 -11.42
C ILE A 194 -0.79 -9.02 -10.62
N ASP A 195 -1.64 -9.72 -9.86
CA ASP A 195 -1.21 -10.86 -9.03
C ASP A 195 -0.63 -11.99 -9.89
N ALA A 196 -1.28 -12.32 -11.02
CA ALA A 196 -0.81 -13.38 -11.92
C ALA A 196 0.57 -13.09 -12.55
N LEU A 197 0.91 -11.81 -12.71
CA LEU A 197 2.19 -11.39 -13.31
C LEU A 197 3.30 -11.18 -12.27
N SER A 198 2.98 -11.03 -10.99
CA SER A 198 3.94 -10.57 -9.98
C SER A 198 4.90 -11.67 -9.53
N ASP A 199 6.18 -11.33 -9.41
CA ASP A 199 7.21 -12.20 -8.81
C ASP A 199 7.11 -12.20 -7.28
N TYR A 200 6.74 -11.04 -6.69
CA TYR A 200 6.55 -10.86 -5.25
C TYR A 200 5.13 -10.41 -4.95
N LEU A 201 4.42 -11.19 -4.16
CA LEU A 201 3.06 -10.91 -3.70
C LEU A 201 3.11 -10.51 -2.22
N PHE A 202 3.02 -9.21 -1.93
CA PHE A 202 3.02 -8.69 -0.56
C PHE A 202 1.60 -8.55 -0.03
N THR A 203 1.22 -9.43 0.88
CA THR A 203 -0.15 -9.55 1.40
C THR A 203 -0.31 -8.91 2.77
N ALA A 204 -1.51 -8.39 3.05
CA ALA A 204 -1.81 -7.65 4.27
C ALA A 204 -2.25 -8.53 5.45
N GLY A 205 -2.72 -9.76 5.20
CA GLY A 205 -3.25 -10.62 6.25
C GLY A 205 -3.39 -12.08 5.81
N VAL A 206 -3.93 -12.90 6.68
CA VAL A 206 -4.04 -14.36 6.49
C VAL A 206 -4.90 -14.71 5.27
N ARG A 207 -6.04 -14.01 5.11
CA ARG A 207 -6.98 -14.29 4.02
C ARG A 207 -6.35 -13.96 2.65
N SER A 208 -5.80 -12.77 2.50
CA SER A 208 -5.14 -12.36 1.26
C SER A 208 -3.94 -13.25 0.93
N THR A 209 -3.19 -13.71 1.96
CA THR A 209 -2.11 -14.69 1.80
C THR A 209 -2.64 -16.03 1.28
N GLY A 210 -3.74 -16.52 1.83
CA GLY A 210 -4.37 -17.76 1.38
C GLY A 210 -4.86 -17.69 -0.07
N ILE A 211 -5.41 -16.55 -0.49
CA ILE A 211 -5.83 -16.30 -1.87
C ILE A 211 -4.60 -16.25 -2.79
N ALA A 212 -3.61 -15.43 -2.45
CA ALA A 212 -2.38 -15.29 -3.25
C ALA A 212 -1.66 -16.64 -3.44
N ASN A 213 -1.51 -17.43 -2.39
CA ASN A 213 -0.89 -18.77 -2.49
C ASN A 213 -1.64 -19.74 -3.39
N ARG A 214 -2.96 -19.60 -3.47
CA ARG A 214 -3.80 -20.47 -4.34
C ARG A 214 -3.77 -20.05 -5.80
N GLU A 215 -3.62 -18.76 -6.07
CA GLU A 215 -3.75 -18.17 -7.40
C GLU A 215 -2.40 -17.74 -8.01
N GLN A 216 -1.30 -17.83 -7.27
CA GLN A 216 0.03 -17.42 -7.73
C GLN A 216 0.55 -18.29 -8.88
N SER A 217 1.43 -17.72 -9.72
CA SER A 217 2.17 -18.47 -10.71
C SER A 217 3.32 -19.28 -10.06
N GLU A 218 3.86 -20.28 -10.79
CA GLU A 218 4.95 -21.15 -10.29
C GLU A 218 6.20 -20.37 -9.84
N ASN A 219 6.47 -19.22 -10.44
CA ASN A 219 7.64 -18.39 -10.14
C ASN A 219 7.36 -17.27 -9.12
N SER A 220 6.13 -17.13 -8.67
CA SER A 220 5.74 -16.11 -7.70
C SER A 220 6.07 -16.54 -6.28
N GLN A 221 6.36 -15.56 -5.44
CA GLN A 221 6.59 -15.76 -4.00
C GLN A 221 5.62 -14.88 -3.20
N THR A 222 4.85 -15.50 -2.32
CA THR A 222 3.90 -14.81 -1.45
C THR A 222 4.49 -14.56 -0.08
N PHE A 223 4.41 -13.31 0.39
CA PHE A 223 4.89 -12.89 1.70
C PHE A 223 3.79 -12.16 2.46
N MET A 224 3.37 -12.70 3.60
CA MET A 224 2.50 -11.97 4.53
C MET A 224 3.34 -10.94 5.28
N VAL A 225 3.37 -9.71 4.77
CA VAL A 225 4.18 -8.62 5.32
C VAL A 225 3.42 -7.75 6.33
N GLY A 226 2.09 -7.79 6.29
CA GLY A 226 1.21 -6.92 7.06
C GLY A 226 0.62 -5.79 6.21
N ASN A 227 -0.19 -4.94 6.86
CA ASN A 227 -0.85 -3.84 6.18
C ASN A 227 0.02 -2.58 6.17
N ILE A 228 0.43 -2.13 4.99
CA ILE A 228 1.32 -0.99 4.80
C ILE A 228 0.71 0.34 5.27
N LEU A 229 -0.63 0.46 5.29
CA LEU A 229 -1.31 1.66 5.78
C LEU A 229 -1.02 1.87 7.28
N MET A 230 -0.82 0.79 8.04
CA MET A 230 -0.49 0.86 9.48
C MET A 230 0.88 1.49 9.72
N ASP A 231 1.83 1.32 8.81
CA ASP A 231 3.14 2.00 8.86
C ASP A 231 2.98 3.52 8.76
N THR A 232 2.08 3.97 7.88
CA THR A 232 1.79 5.40 7.70
C THR A 232 1.09 5.98 8.93
N LEU A 233 0.10 5.27 9.47
CA LEU A 233 -0.60 5.69 10.68
C LEU A 233 0.35 5.76 11.87
N ARG A 234 1.11 4.70 12.13
CA ARG A 234 2.07 4.64 13.23
C ARG A 234 3.11 5.77 13.15
N PHE A 235 3.63 6.02 11.96
CA PHE A 235 4.61 7.10 11.75
C PHE A 235 4.03 8.48 12.04
N ASN A 236 2.76 8.71 11.67
CA ASN A 236 2.12 10.02 11.79
C ASN A 236 1.33 10.20 13.10
N TYR A 237 1.13 9.15 13.90
CA TYR A 237 0.26 9.19 15.08
C TYR A 237 0.58 10.35 16.04
N SER A 238 1.85 10.54 16.37
CA SER A 238 2.30 11.65 17.23
C SER A 238 2.27 13.03 16.55
N ARG A 239 2.03 13.06 15.24
CA ARG A 239 1.94 14.28 14.43
C ARG A 239 0.50 14.67 14.11
N PHE A 240 -0.47 13.82 14.44
CA PHE A 240 -1.87 14.14 14.28
C PHE A 240 -2.22 15.43 15.03
N ARG A 241 -3.00 16.28 14.40
CA ARG A 241 -3.37 17.59 14.95
C ARG A 241 -4.86 17.83 14.82
N ARG A 242 -5.45 18.37 15.85
CA ARG A 242 -6.86 18.73 15.87
C ARG A 242 -7.18 19.73 14.74
N PRO A 243 -8.23 19.49 13.95
CA PRO A 243 -8.67 20.44 12.95
C PRO A 243 -9.11 21.77 13.60
N THR A 244 -8.68 22.89 13.01
CA THR A 244 -9.11 24.23 13.49
C THR A 244 -10.58 24.51 13.18
N SER A 245 -11.13 23.85 12.16
CA SER A 245 -12.55 23.95 11.76
C SER A 245 -13.49 23.10 12.61
N LEU A 246 -12.92 22.25 13.50
CA LEU A 246 -13.75 21.40 14.36
C LEU A 246 -14.36 22.23 15.50
N PRO A 247 -15.69 22.14 15.73
CA PRO A 247 -16.32 22.71 16.91
C PRO A 247 -15.63 22.27 18.20
N ASP A 248 -15.82 23.03 19.28
CA ASP A 248 -15.21 22.70 20.57
C ASP A 248 -15.89 21.47 21.20
N LEU A 249 -15.58 20.30 20.69
CA LEU A 249 -16.11 19.01 21.12
C LEU A 249 -15.06 18.25 21.91
N LEU A 250 -15.51 17.51 22.91
CA LEU A 250 -14.66 16.58 23.65
C LEU A 250 -14.31 15.35 22.79
N GLU A 251 -13.12 14.82 22.96
CA GLU A 251 -12.72 13.55 22.36
C GLU A 251 -13.68 12.43 22.78
N GLY A 252 -14.02 11.55 21.84
CA GLY A 252 -14.99 10.49 22.08
C GLY A 252 -16.46 10.94 22.15
N SER A 253 -16.78 12.23 21.91
CA SER A 253 -18.14 12.75 21.99
C SER A 253 -18.83 12.94 20.63
N TYR A 254 -18.20 12.57 19.52
CA TYR A 254 -18.74 12.75 18.17
C TYR A 254 -18.52 11.52 17.29
N ILE A 255 -19.33 11.39 16.25
CA ILE A 255 -19.19 10.37 15.20
C ILE A 255 -18.67 11.05 13.94
N VAL A 256 -17.72 10.40 13.25
CA VAL A 256 -17.24 10.86 11.94
C VAL A 256 -18.02 10.16 10.83
N PHE A 257 -18.50 10.92 9.86
CA PHE A 257 -19.18 10.38 8.68
C PHE A 257 -18.42 10.75 7.41
N THR A 258 -18.12 9.76 6.56
CA THR A 258 -17.52 9.98 5.23
C THR A 258 -18.31 9.27 4.15
N LEU A 259 -18.41 9.89 2.96
CA LEU A 259 -19.16 9.38 1.82
C LEU A 259 -18.48 9.76 0.51
N ASN A 260 -18.18 8.77 -0.34
CA ASN A 260 -17.49 8.96 -1.61
C ASN A 260 -18.09 8.14 -2.76
N ARG A 261 -18.86 7.08 -2.46
CA ARG A 261 -19.39 6.14 -3.46
C ARG A 261 -20.48 6.77 -4.30
N LYS A 262 -20.19 6.98 -5.59
CA LYS A 262 -21.07 7.67 -6.54
C LYS A 262 -22.47 7.03 -6.63
N ALA A 263 -22.56 5.70 -6.60
CA ALA A 263 -23.84 5.00 -6.67
C ALA A 263 -24.75 5.31 -5.48
N LEU A 264 -24.20 5.30 -4.24
CA LEU A 264 -24.96 5.63 -3.04
C LEU A 264 -25.34 7.12 -3.00
N ILE A 265 -24.47 8.02 -3.48
CA ILE A 265 -24.76 9.46 -3.57
C ILE A 265 -25.88 9.74 -4.60
N ALA A 266 -25.93 8.95 -5.68
CA ALA A 266 -26.94 9.10 -6.73
C ALA A 266 -28.33 8.57 -6.30
N ASP A 267 -28.39 7.62 -5.38
CA ASP A 267 -29.64 7.11 -4.80
C ASP A 267 -30.07 7.99 -3.62
N THR A 268 -30.59 9.17 -3.95
CA THR A 268 -30.93 10.20 -2.96
C THR A 268 -32.01 9.77 -1.99
N ASP A 269 -32.97 8.93 -2.42
CA ASP A 269 -34.07 8.47 -1.56
C ASP A 269 -33.54 7.51 -0.48
N ASN A 270 -32.73 6.52 -0.87
CA ASN A 270 -32.11 5.61 0.09
C ASN A 270 -31.09 6.34 0.99
N LEU A 271 -30.31 7.26 0.42
CA LEU A 271 -29.37 8.08 1.21
C LEU A 271 -30.10 8.91 2.27
N ALA A 272 -31.26 9.51 1.94
CA ALA A 272 -32.07 10.25 2.90
C ALA A 272 -32.54 9.35 4.06
N LEU A 273 -33.05 8.15 3.77
CA LEU A 273 -33.47 7.18 4.79
C LEU A 273 -32.28 6.77 5.69
N MET A 274 -31.11 6.53 5.11
CA MET A 274 -29.90 6.18 5.87
C MET A 274 -29.44 7.33 6.76
N LEU A 275 -29.42 8.56 6.24
CA LEU A 275 -29.04 9.74 7.02
C LEU A 275 -30.03 10.00 8.16
N GLN A 276 -31.33 9.83 7.93
CA GLN A 276 -32.33 9.93 8.97
C GLN A 276 -32.12 8.86 10.05
N ALA A 277 -31.97 7.59 9.66
CA ALA A 277 -31.75 6.48 10.59
C ALA A 277 -30.47 6.71 11.44
N MET A 278 -29.40 7.20 10.80
CA MET A 278 -28.12 7.49 11.47
C MET A 278 -28.27 8.64 12.48
N THR A 279 -28.91 9.74 12.11
CA THR A 279 -29.05 10.93 12.98
C THR A 279 -30.01 10.68 14.14
N GLU A 280 -31.12 9.98 13.92
CA GLU A 280 -32.04 9.58 14.99
C GLU A 280 -31.36 8.63 16.00
N ALA A 281 -30.61 7.64 15.53
CA ALA A 281 -29.89 6.69 16.41
C ALA A 281 -28.71 7.34 17.16
N ALA A 282 -28.06 8.35 16.57
CA ALA A 282 -27.01 9.12 17.23
C ALA A 282 -27.55 9.99 18.37
N GLY A 283 -28.81 10.40 18.29
CA GLY A 283 -29.45 11.24 19.30
C GLY A 283 -28.68 12.55 19.53
N PRO A 284 -28.20 12.83 20.77
CA PRO A 284 -27.46 14.06 21.07
C PRO A 284 -26.00 14.02 20.59
N VAL A 285 -25.49 12.89 20.12
CA VAL A 285 -24.09 12.74 19.67
C VAL A 285 -23.94 13.40 18.30
N PRO A 286 -23.13 14.47 18.15
CA PRO A 286 -22.98 15.15 16.87
C PRO A 286 -22.26 14.25 15.85
N ILE A 287 -22.69 14.39 14.59
CA ILE A 287 -22.08 13.69 13.44
C ILE A 287 -21.33 14.73 12.62
N ILE A 288 -20.02 14.57 12.54
CA ILE A 288 -19.09 15.47 11.83
C ILE A 288 -18.71 14.84 10.49
N ALA A 289 -18.89 15.59 9.40
CA ALA A 289 -18.69 15.09 8.06
C ALA A 289 -17.76 15.99 7.22
N PRO A 290 -16.47 15.65 7.06
CA PRO A 290 -15.55 16.36 6.16
C PRO A 290 -15.83 15.98 4.70
N LEU A 291 -16.95 16.44 4.16
CA LEU A 291 -17.41 16.10 2.81
C LEU A 291 -16.93 17.11 1.77
N ARG A 292 -16.76 16.64 0.54
CA ARG A 292 -16.38 17.46 -0.62
C ARG A 292 -17.26 17.14 -1.85
N GLY A 293 -17.32 18.10 -2.79
CA GLY A 293 -17.95 17.93 -4.09
C GLY A 293 -19.37 17.39 -3.99
N LEU A 294 -19.73 16.44 -4.84
CA LEU A 294 -21.09 15.91 -4.96
C LEU A 294 -21.65 15.36 -3.63
N ALA A 295 -20.83 14.71 -2.81
CA ALA A 295 -21.29 14.20 -1.51
C ALA A 295 -21.72 15.34 -0.57
N ARG A 296 -20.93 16.42 -0.50
CA ARG A 296 -21.26 17.63 0.27
C ARG A 296 -22.58 18.23 -0.19
N ASP A 297 -22.69 18.47 -1.51
CA ASP A 297 -23.84 19.11 -2.10
C ASP A 297 -25.13 18.31 -1.87
N THR A 298 -25.04 16.99 -2.01
CA THR A 298 -26.21 16.10 -1.83
C THR A 298 -26.65 16.03 -0.37
N VAL A 299 -25.71 15.81 0.58
CA VAL A 299 -26.05 15.73 2.02
C VAL A 299 -26.60 17.08 2.51
N GLN A 300 -26.06 18.22 2.03
CA GLN A 300 -26.55 19.54 2.37
C GLN A 300 -27.97 19.77 1.87
N LYS A 301 -28.30 19.35 0.63
CA LYS A 301 -29.64 19.45 0.05
C LYS A 301 -30.69 18.61 0.80
N LEU A 302 -30.27 17.47 1.35
CA LEU A 302 -31.16 16.59 2.13
C LEU A 302 -31.51 17.15 3.52
N GLY A 303 -30.88 18.25 3.96
CA GLY A 303 -31.27 19.01 5.15
C GLY A 303 -31.19 18.26 6.46
N THR A 304 -30.16 17.42 6.64
CA THR A 304 -29.94 16.60 7.85
C THR A 304 -29.20 17.37 8.96
N SER A 305 -29.22 16.85 10.19
CA SER A 305 -28.44 17.39 11.32
C SER A 305 -26.96 17.07 11.28
N VAL A 306 -26.45 16.50 10.18
CA VAL A 306 -25.02 16.22 9.98
C VAL A 306 -24.25 17.53 9.86
N GLN A 307 -23.23 17.70 10.68
CA GLN A 307 -22.37 18.90 10.65
C GLN A 307 -21.30 18.74 9.57
N ILE A 308 -21.50 19.38 8.42
CA ILE A 308 -20.56 19.35 7.33
C ILE A 308 -19.44 20.36 7.61
N ILE A 309 -18.21 19.89 7.61
CA ILE A 309 -16.99 20.71 7.74
C ILE A 309 -16.18 20.71 6.45
N GLU A 310 -15.22 21.63 6.34
CA GLU A 310 -14.30 21.66 5.20
C GLU A 310 -13.44 20.41 5.13
N PRO A 311 -12.99 20.01 3.93
CA PRO A 311 -12.04 18.93 3.75
C PRO A 311 -10.77 19.15 4.57
N LEU A 312 -10.30 18.09 5.20
CA LEU A 312 -9.16 18.13 6.12
C LEU A 312 -7.87 17.65 5.42
N SER A 313 -6.72 18.10 5.93
CA SER A 313 -5.42 17.52 5.61
C SER A 313 -5.33 16.07 6.13
N TYR A 314 -4.30 15.33 5.68
CA TYR A 314 -4.12 13.94 6.14
C TYR A 314 -3.94 13.84 7.66
N LEU A 315 -3.15 14.74 8.26
CA LEU A 315 -2.91 14.72 9.70
C LEU A 315 -4.13 15.15 10.53
N GLU A 316 -4.93 16.07 10.01
CA GLU A 316 -6.18 16.50 10.68
C GLU A 316 -7.26 15.43 10.59
N PHE A 317 -7.39 14.78 9.43
CA PHE A 317 -8.33 13.66 9.27
C PHE A 317 -7.96 12.47 10.16
N GLY A 318 -6.65 12.16 10.27
CA GLY A 318 -6.13 11.14 11.17
C GLY A 318 -6.47 11.44 12.64
N TRP A 319 -6.33 12.70 13.06
CA TRP A 319 -6.74 13.12 14.40
C TRP A 319 -8.24 12.95 14.62
N LEU A 320 -9.04 13.46 13.67
CA LEU A 320 -10.50 13.42 13.75
C LEU A 320 -11.03 11.99 13.92
N THR A 321 -10.52 11.05 13.11
CA THR A 321 -10.94 9.65 13.16
C THR A 321 -10.41 8.90 14.37
N ALA A 322 -9.19 9.17 14.81
CA ALA A 322 -8.58 8.50 15.97
C ALA A 322 -9.24 8.88 17.31
N HIS A 323 -9.84 10.09 17.39
CA HIS A 323 -10.46 10.60 18.63
C HIS A 323 -12.00 10.61 18.55
N ALA A 324 -12.58 9.95 17.56
CA ALA A 324 -14.02 9.83 17.43
C ALA A 324 -14.60 8.76 18.38
N LYS A 325 -15.87 8.92 18.75
CA LYS A 325 -16.68 7.85 19.38
C LYS A 325 -16.85 6.66 18.43
N GLY A 326 -16.94 6.96 17.13
CA GLY A 326 -17.03 5.98 16.07
C GLY A 326 -16.97 6.63 14.70
N VAL A 327 -16.83 5.79 13.68
CA VAL A 327 -16.73 6.21 12.27
C VAL A 327 -17.77 5.48 11.43
N ILE A 328 -18.46 6.21 10.56
CA ILE A 328 -19.38 5.67 9.57
C ILE A 328 -18.81 6.02 8.19
N THR A 329 -18.57 5.03 7.33
CA THR A 329 -17.84 5.24 6.09
C THR A 329 -18.24 4.26 4.98
N ASP A 330 -18.02 4.63 3.75
CA ASP A 330 -18.06 3.76 2.58
C ASP A 330 -16.64 3.38 2.06
N SER A 331 -15.59 3.79 2.79
CA SER A 331 -14.18 3.64 2.39
C SER A 331 -13.51 2.48 3.13
N GLY A 332 -12.89 1.56 2.36
CA GLY A 332 -12.09 0.47 2.92
C GLY A 332 -10.89 0.96 3.72
N ASN A 333 -10.15 1.98 3.24
CA ASN A 333 -9.00 2.52 3.95
C ASN A 333 -9.40 3.11 5.32
N VAL A 334 -10.53 3.82 5.40
CA VAL A 334 -11.00 4.41 6.66
C VAL A 334 -11.38 3.32 7.67
N SER A 335 -11.95 2.20 7.22
CA SER A 335 -12.23 1.07 8.12
C SER A 335 -10.97 0.38 8.64
N GLU A 336 -9.90 0.36 7.84
CA GLU A 336 -8.58 -0.11 8.27
C GLU A 336 -7.97 0.84 9.31
N GLU A 337 -8.03 2.15 9.07
CA GLU A 337 -7.55 3.19 9.99
C GLU A 337 -8.31 3.15 11.33
N ALA A 338 -9.63 3.02 11.29
CA ALA A 338 -10.46 2.87 12.48
C ALA A 338 -10.11 1.59 13.28
N THR A 339 -9.86 0.47 12.58
CA THR A 339 -9.39 -0.77 13.21
C THR A 339 -8.05 -0.59 13.90
N PHE A 340 -7.09 0.10 13.28
CA PHE A 340 -5.80 0.39 13.88
C PHE A 340 -5.92 1.24 15.16
N ASN A 341 -6.80 2.24 15.13
CA ASN A 341 -7.04 3.13 16.25
C ASN A 341 -7.95 2.52 17.34
N GLY A 342 -8.52 1.33 17.11
CA GLY A 342 -9.47 0.69 18.03
C GLY A 342 -10.82 1.41 18.11
N VAL A 343 -11.15 2.25 17.12
CA VAL A 343 -12.38 3.05 17.06
C VAL A 343 -13.50 2.23 16.40
N PRO A 344 -14.71 2.17 16.97
CA PRO A 344 -15.89 1.55 16.34
C PRO A 344 -16.10 2.05 14.91
N CYS A 345 -16.29 1.14 13.96
CA CYS A 345 -16.48 1.49 12.56
C CYS A 345 -17.70 0.79 11.95
N ILE A 346 -18.51 1.55 11.24
CA ILE A 346 -19.64 1.06 10.45
C ILE A 346 -19.33 1.32 8.97
N THR A 347 -19.32 0.25 8.17
CA THR A 347 -19.10 0.37 6.73
C THR A 347 -20.40 0.20 5.95
N LEU A 348 -20.70 1.18 5.09
CA LEU A 348 -21.89 1.25 4.25
C LEU A 348 -21.77 0.37 2.98
N ASN A 349 -21.12 -0.77 3.09
CA ASN A 349 -20.96 -1.76 2.03
C ASN A 349 -21.43 -3.13 2.52
N ASN A 350 -21.90 -3.96 1.60
CA ASN A 350 -22.29 -5.35 1.90
C ASN A 350 -21.10 -6.31 1.96
N TYR A 351 -19.94 -5.87 1.52
CA TYR A 351 -18.71 -6.67 1.48
C TYR A 351 -17.50 -5.77 1.82
N THR A 352 -16.39 -6.40 2.17
CA THR A 352 -15.09 -5.75 2.27
C THR A 352 -14.01 -6.66 1.73
N GLU A 353 -13.04 -6.09 1.05
CA GLU A 353 -11.80 -6.77 0.69
C GLU A 353 -10.89 -7.01 1.91
N HIS A 354 -11.06 -6.22 2.95
CA HIS A 354 -10.28 -6.26 4.20
C HIS A 354 -11.05 -6.95 5.31
N GLN A 355 -11.25 -8.27 5.17
CA GLN A 355 -12.06 -9.06 6.07
C GLN A 355 -11.55 -9.06 7.52
N GLU A 356 -10.26 -8.84 7.71
CA GLU A 356 -9.61 -8.73 9.01
C GLU A 356 -10.20 -7.57 9.83
N THR A 357 -10.66 -6.49 9.18
CA THR A 357 -11.34 -5.36 9.87
C THR A 357 -12.65 -5.80 10.51
N VAL A 358 -13.33 -6.79 9.90
CA VAL A 358 -14.62 -7.31 10.40
C VAL A 358 -14.43 -8.47 11.36
N SER A 359 -13.55 -9.42 11.04
CA SER A 359 -13.38 -10.64 11.84
C SER A 359 -12.59 -10.42 13.13
N VAL A 360 -11.62 -9.53 13.13
CA VAL A 360 -10.71 -9.24 14.24
C VAL A 360 -10.84 -7.77 14.68
N GLY A 361 -10.92 -6.85 13.72
CA GLY A 361 -10.97 -5.42 13.94
C GLY A 361 -12.31 -4.88 14.42
N SER A 362 -12.44 -3.57 14.41
CA SER A 362 -13.58 -2.82 14.96
C SER A 362 -14.74 -2.59 13.97
N ASN A 363 -14.64 -3.10 12.74
CA ASN A 363 -15.57 -2.80 11.66
C ASN A 363 -16.80 -3.74 11.64
N VAL A 364 -17.96 -3.17 11.28
CA VAL A 364 -19.23 -3.87 11.03
C VAL A 364 -19.76 -3.44 9.66
N LEU A 365 -20.22 -4.40 8.85
CA LEU A 365 -20.83 -4.12 7.54
C LEU A 365 -22.35 -4.05 7.69
N VAL A 366 -22.93 -2.94 7.27
CA VAL A 366 -24.39 -2.76 7.30
C VAL A 366 -25.00 -2.66 5.89
N GLY A 367 -24.17 -2.47 4.86
CA GLY A 367 -24.66 -2.23 3.50
C GLY A 367 -25.35 -0.88 3.37
N GLU A 368 -26.29 -0.82 2.46
CA GLU A 368 -27.16 0.33 2.22
C GLU A 368 -28.54 0.11 2.89
N ASP A 369 -28.54 -0.42 4.12
CA ASP A 369 -29.71 -0.80 4.88
C ASP A 369 -29.87 0.14 6.09
N ALA A 370 -30.89 0.99 6.05
CA ALA A 370 -31.14 2.01 7.07
C ALA A 370 -31.40 1.41 8.47
N GLU A 371 -32.06 0.24 8.56
CA GLU A 371 -32.39 -0.39 9.86
C GLU A 371 -31.16 -1.03 10.48
N LYS A 372 -30.31 -1.70 9.68
CA LYS A 372 -29.03 -2.19 10.17
C LYS A 372 -28.11 -1.05 10.60
N LEU A 373 -28.11 0.06 9.85
CA LEU A 373 -27.37 1.26 10.21
C LEU A 373 -27.86 1.84 11.55
N ARG A 374 -29.18 1.98 11.72
CA ARG A 374 -29.82 2.44 12.96
C ARG A 374 -29.36 1.59 14.16
N SER A 375 -29.47 0.26 14.04
CA SER A 375 -29.07 -0.67 15.09
C SER A 375 -27.58 -0.55 15.43
N ALA A 376 -26.70 -0.50 14.43
CA ALA A 376 -25.26 -0.39 14.63
C ALA A 376 -24.86 0.96 15.26
N VAL A 377 -25.49 2.06 14.87
CA VAL A 377 -25.25 3.39 15.47
C VAL A 377 -25.72 3.40 16.92
N SER A 378 -26.88 2.83 17.24
CA SER A 378 -27.36 2.72 18.62
C SER A 378 -26.37 1.95 19.51
N GLN A 379 -25.81 0.82 19.04
CA GLN A 379 -24.79 0.05 19.76
C GLN A 379 -23.49 0.84 19.92
N MET A 380 -23.08 1.59 18.89
CA MET A 380 -21.90 2.47 18.95
C MET A 380 -22.08 3.56 20.02
N VAL A 381 -23.26 4.18 20.07
CA VAL A 381 -23.54 5.28 21.01
C VAL A 381 -23.64 4.77 22.44
N SER A 382 -24.31 3.61 22.67
CA SER A 382 -24.41 3.00 24.01
C SER A 382 -23.09 2.44 24.54
N GLY A 383 -22.08 2.27 23.67
CA GLY A 383 -20.80 1.64 24.01
C GLY A 383 -20.85 0.11 24.00
N GLU A 384 -21.94 -0.48 23.51
CA GLU A 384 -22.10 -1.93 23.36
C GLU A 384 -21.48 -2.42 22.05
N TRP A 385 -20.17 -2.15 21.88
CA TRP A 385 -19.46 -2.55 20.66
C TRP A 385 -18.78 -3.91 20.83
N LYS A 386 -18.61 -4.60 19.72
CA LYS A 386 -17.90 -5.88 19.70
C LYS A 386 -16.47 -5.73 20.23
N LYS A 387 -15.92 -6.77 20.84
CA LYS A 387 -14.50 -6.84 21.18
C LYS A 387 -13.68 -6.82 19.89
N CYS A 388 -12.65 -6.01 19.84
CA CYS A 388 -11.76 -5.88 18.70
C CYS A 388 -10.30 -5.99 19.13
N ALA A 389 -9.46 -6.38 18.18
CA ALA A 389 -8.01 -6.43 18.33
C ALA A 389 -7.35 -6.01 17.01
N LEU A 390 -6.05 -5.78 17.04
CA LEU A 390 -5.28 -5.59 15.81
C LEU A 390 -5.09 -6.94 15.10
N PRO A 391 -5.34 -7.02 13.80
CA PRO A 391 -5.00 -8.19 13.00
C PRO A 391 -3.50 -8.49 13.03
N ASP A 392 -3.14 -9.75 12.77
CA ASP A 392 -1.75 -10.18 12.76
C ASP A 392 -0.90 -9.37 11.77
N ARG A 393 0.29 -8.95 12.20
CA ARG A 393 1.23 -8.09 11.47
C ARG A 393 0.72 -6.69 11.08
N TRP A 394 -0.36 -6.22 11.66
CA TRP A 394 -0.78 -4.81 11.54
C TRP A 394 -0.03 -3.92 12.55
N ASP A 395 1.27 -4.12 12.65
CA ASP A 395 2.15 -3.55 13.65
C ASP A 395 2.95 -2.32 13.18
N GLY A 396 2.74 -1.88 11.92
CA GLY A 396 3.43 -0.74 11.33
C GLY A 396 4.91 -1.00 11.02
N ARG A 397 5.27 -2.23 10.66
CA ARG A 397 6.62 -2.65 10.22
C ARG A 397 6.62 -3.34 8.87
N THR A 398 5.62 -3.09 8.08
CA THR A 398 5.45 -3.71 6.75
C THR A 398 6.53 -3.28 5.79
N ALA A 399 6.85 -1.98 5.74
CA ALA A 399 7.89 -1.44 4.87
C ALA A 399 9.28 -2.04 5.17
N GLU A 400 9.61 -2.23 6.44
CA GLU A 400 10.88 -2.86 6.85
C GLU A 400 10.99 -4.28 6.30
N ARG A 401 9.93 -5.09 6.42
CA ARG A 401 9.88 -6.47 5.91
C ARG A 401 10.01 -6.52 4.40
N ILE A 402 9.30 -5.63 3.69
CA ILE A 402 9.37 -5.56 2.22
C ILE A 402 10.77 -5.22 1.75
N VAL A 403 11.42 -4.21 2.33
CA VAL A 403 12.78 -3.81 1.96
C VAL A 403 13.77 -4.94 2.22
N GLN A 404 13.67 -5.65 3.35
CA GLN A 404 14.50 -6.82 3.63
C GLN A 404 14.34 -7.92 2.56
N ILE A 405 13.10 -8.22 2.14
CA ILE A 405 12.83 -9.24 1.12
C ILE A 405 13.38 -8.81 -0.25
N LEU A 406 13.19 -7.55 -0.62
CA LEU A 406 13.63 -7.05 -1.92
C LEU A 406 15.16 -6.95 -2.03
N LEU A 407 15.89 -6.76 -0.94
CA LEU A 407 17.34 -6.62 -0.92
C LEU A 407 18.09 -7.94 -0.61
N ALA A 408 17.38 -8.96 -0.17
CA ALA A 408 17.93 -10.30 -0.02
C ALA A 408 18.23 -10.93 -1.38
#